data_ff73561a3b9cb999eb0638237bca8b62
#
_entry.id   ff73561a3b9cb999eb0638237bca8b62
#
_cell.length_a   1.000
_cell.length_b   1.000
_cell.length_c   1.000
_cell.angle_alpha   90.00
_cell.angle_beta   90.00
_cell.angle_gamma   90.00
#
_symmetry.space_group_name_H-M   'P 1'
#
loop_
_entity.id
_entity.type
_entity.pdbx_description
1 polymer ?
#
loop_
_entity_poly.entity_id
_entity_poly.type
_entity_poly.pdbx_seq_one_letter_code
_entity_poly.pdbx_strand_id
1 'polypeptide(L)'
;MTYAWIQDVPIGEDVYRTITERLGDEPLEGCLLHLALRTGDGSLRYVDVWESEALCDRAFDGRVHAAVHPVLEEAGVRPAAEPPREVVEVVDVRGAWAAGAVGLALAATLESSP
;
A
#
# COMPACT_ATOMS: atom_id res chain seq x y z
N MET A 1 -12.02 1.80 -12.41
CA MET A 1 -11.02 0.73 -12.55
C MET A 1 -10.00 0.84 -11.44
N THR A 2 -9.73 -0.23 -10.72
CA THR A 2 -8.77 -0.22 -9.63
C THR A 2 -7.33 -0.32 -10.14
N TYR A 3 -6.40 0.16 -9.31
CA TYR A 3 -4.97 0.06 -9.56
C TYR A 3 -4.36 -0.72 -8.39
N ALA A 4 -3.78 -1.88 -8.67
CA ALA A 4 -3.22 -2.75 -7.64
C ALA A 4 -1.79 -3.13 -7.98
N TRP A 5 -0.98 -3.32 -6.92
CA TRP A 5 0.41 -3.69 -7.09
C TRP A 5 0.96 -4.40 -5.87
N ILE A 6 2.07 -5.10 -6.10
CA ILE A 6 2.86 -5.79 -5.08
C ILE A 6 4.25 -5.15 -5.10
N GLN A 7 4.83 -4.93 -3.93
CA GLN A 7 6.15 -4.34 -3.80
C GLN A 7 6.91 -4.97 -2.65
N ASP A 8 8.10 -5.46 -2.90
CA ASP A 8 8.99 -5.92 -1.84
C ASP A 8 9.83 -4.76 -1.37
N VAL A 9 9.83 -4.51 -0.06
CA VAL A 9 10.55 -3.38 0.53
C VAL A 9 11.62 -3.89 1.50
N PRO A 10 12.83 -3.30 1.45
CA PRO A 10 13.97 -3.80 2.24
C PRO A 10 13.98 -3.23 3.66
N ILE A 11 12.85 -3.30 4.35
CA ILE A 11 12.71 -2.83 5.74
C ILE A 11 12.04 -3.89 6.59
N GLY A 12 12.34 -3.88 7.88
CA GLY A 12 11.67 -4.74 8.85
C GLY A 12 10.47 -4.06 9.49
N GLU A 13 9.80 -4.80 10.36
CA GLU A 13 8.60 -4.35 11.03
C GLU A 13 8.82 -3.09 11.87
N ASP A 14 9.96 -2.98 12.56
CA ASP A 14 10.23 -1.84 13.43
C ASP A 14 10.28 -0.52 12.65
N VAL A 15 10.97 -0.53 11.52
CA VAL A 15 11.04 0.65 10.63
C VAL A 15 9.66 0.97 10.08
N TYR A 16 8.92 -0.06 9.68
CA TYR A 16 7.56 0.11 9.17
C TYR A 16 6.64 0.77 10.20
N ARG A 17 6.70 0.32 11.47
CA ARG A 17 5.86 0.90 12.53
C ARG A 17 6.18 2.37 12.77
N THR A 18 7.45 2.73 12.70
CA THR A 18 7.85 4.15 12.81
C THR A 18 7.27 4.96 11.65
N ILE A 19 7.29 4.42 10.44
CA ILE A 19 6.68 5.07 9.27
C ILE A 19 5.18 5.28 9.50
N THR A 20 4.46 4.26 9.96
CA THR A 20 3.02 4.36 10.16
C THR A 20 2.66 5.34 11.26
N GLU A 21 3.46 5.45 12.31
CA GLU A 21 3.28 6.45 13.36
C GLU A 21 3.42 7.88 12.80
N ARG A 22 4.42 8.09 11.95
CA ARG A 22 4.64 9.39 11.30
C ARG A 22 3.56 9.74 10.28
N LEU A 23 3.08 8.72 9.56
CA LEU A 23 2.02 8.89 8.58
C LEU A 23 0.68 9.27 9.25
N GLY A 24 0.41 8.71 10.43
CA GLY A 24 -0.81 8.95 11.18
C GLY A 24 -1.96 8.05 10.73
N ASP A 25 -3.11 8.22 11.41
CA ASP A 25 -4.28 7.36 11.20
C ASP A 25 -5.25 7.91 10.15
N GLU A 26 -5.01 9.10 9.64
CA GLU A 26 -5.89 9.69 8.64
C GLU A 26 -5.81 8.90 7.34
N PRO A 27 -6.97 8.46 6.78
CA PRO A 27 -6.96 7.67 5.55
C PRO A 27 -6.28 8.39 4.38
N LEU A 28 -5.62 7.61 3.54
CA LEU A 28 -5.06 8.11 2.29
C LEU A 28 -6.16 8.08 1.23
N GLU A 29 -6.41 9.23 0.61
CA GLU A 29 -7.44 9.33 -0.43
C GLU A 29 -7.17 8.34 -1.56
N GLY A 30 -8.17 7.53 -1.87
CA GLY A 30 -8.08 6.53 -2.93
C GLY A 30 -7.46 5.20 -2.54
N CYS A 31 -6.91 5.07 -1.33
CA CYS A 31 -6.40 3.79 -0.85
C CYS A 31 -7.55 2.89 -0.41
N LEU A 32 -7.75 1.80 -1.12
CA LEU A 32 -8.79 0.83 -0.80
C LEU A 32 -8.29 -0.24 0.15
N LEU A 33 -7.05 -0.68 -0.02
CA LEU A 33 -6.46 -1.72 0.80
C LEU A 33 -4.95 -1.57 0.80
N HIS A 34 -4.34 -1.73 1.97
CA HIS A 34 -2.89 -1.84 2.10
C HIS A 34 -2.57 -2.97 3.06
N LEU A 35 -1.81 -3.94 2.60
CA LEU A 35 -1.30 -5.02 3.43
C LEU A 35 0.22 -4.93 3.50
N ALA A 36 0.75 -5.10 4.70
CA ALA A 36 2.18 -5.27 4.92
C ALA A 36 2.40 -6.69 5.44
N LEU A 37 3.09 -7.51 4.67
CA LEU A 37 3.30 -8.93 4.98
C LEU A 37 4.77 -9.15 5.31
N ARG A 38 5.04 -9.90 6.39
CA ARG A 38 6.42 -10.29 6.72
C ARG A 38 6.83 -11.48 5.87
N THR A 39 7.93 -11.34 5.15
CA THR A 39 8.49 -12.42 4.35
C THR A 39 9.50 -13.24 5.16
N GLY A 40 9.94 -14.37 4.61
CA GLY A 40 10.82 -15.30 5.34
C GLY A 40 12.17 -14.74 5.74
N ASP A 41 12.66 -13.69 5.08
CA ASP A 41 13.93 -13.03 5.41
C ASP A 41 13.77 -11.87 6.40
N GLY A 42 12.56 -11.64 6.90
CA GLY A 42 12.28 -10.56 7.85
C GLY A 42 11.97 -9.20 7.22
N SER A 43 12.08 -9.07 5.91
CA SER A 43 11.65 -7.87 5.20
C SER A 43 10.14 -7.90 4.97
N LEU A 44 9.59 -6.89 4.32
CA LEU A 44 8.16 -6.76 4.11
C LEU A 44 7.80 -6.80 2.63
N ARG A 45 6.61 -7.32 2.37
CA ARG A 45 5.96 -7.25 1.07
C ARG A 45 4.66 -6.46 1.23
N TYR A 46 4.49 -5.43 0.39
CA TYR A 46 3.25 -4.67 0.36
C TYR A 46 2.33 -5.20 -0.72
N VAL A 47 1.05 -5.24 -0.41
CA VAL A 47 -0.01 -5.48 -1.38
C VAL A 47 -0.98 -4.32 -1.27
N ASP A 48 -1.09 -3.53 -2.31
CA ASP A 48 -1.91 -2.32 -2.31
C ASP A 48 -2.98 -2.38 -3.40
N VAL A 49 -4.16 -1.89 -3.07
CA VAL A 49 -5.23 -1.68 -4.03
C VAL A 49 -5.71 -0.24 -3.88
N TRP A 50 -5.75 0.48 -5.00
CA TRP A 50 -6.12 1.89 -5.06
C TRP A 50 -7.26 2.09 -6.06
N GLU A 51 -8.04 3.15 -5.86
CA GLU A 51 -9.11 3.50 -6.81
C GLU A 51 -8.56 3.82 -8.20
N SER A 52 -7.37 4.45 -8.26
CA SER A 52 -6.70 4.78 -9.51
C SER A 52 -5.20 4.96 -9.30
N GLU A 53 -4.44 4.83 -10.36
CA GLU A 53 -3.01 5.11 -10.35
C GLU A 53 -2.73 6.56 -9.97
N ALA A 54 -3.52 7.49 -10.47
CA ALA A 54 -3.34 8.92 -10.19
C ALA A 54 -3.48 9.23 -8.69
N LEU A 55 -4.45 8.62 -8.00
CA LEU A 55 -4.62 8.81 -6.56
C LEU A 55 -3.49 8.16 -5.78
N CYS A 56 -3.03 6.98 -6.21
CA CYS A 56 -1.87 6.34 -5.60
C CYS A 56 -0.63 7.22 -5.70
N ASP A 57 -0.34 7.72 -6.88
CA ASP A 57 0.84 8.56 -7.12
C ASP A 57 0.76 9.85 -6.32
N ARG A 58 -0.42 10.45 -6.23
CA ARG A 58 -0.61 11.68 -5.43
C ARG A 58 -0.32 11.43 -3.96
N ALA A 59 -0.81 10.32 -3.40
CA ALA A 59 -0.56 9.97 -2.01
C ALA A 59 0.92 9.71 -1.75
N PHE A 60 1.60 9.00 -2.65
CA PHE A 60 3.00 8.67 -2.50
C PHE A 60 3.89 9.90 -2.66
N ASP A 61 3.64 10.74 -3.64
CA ASP A 61 4.41 11.98 -3.84
C ASP A 61 4.21 12.98 -2.70
N GLY A 62 3.08 12.90 -1.98
CA GLY A 62 2.76 13.75 -0.85
C GLY A 62 3.06 13.09 0.49
N ARG A 63 2.00 12.63 1.17
CA ARG A 63 2.07 12.17 2.56
C ARG A 63 2.97 10.97 2.78
N VAL A 64 2.97 10.00 1.86
CA VAL A 64 3.72 8.76 2.05
C VAL A 64 5.22 9.04 2.04
N HIS A 65 5.75 9.67 1.01
CA HIS A 65 7.18 9.99 0.94
C HIS A 65 7.61 10.95 2.05
N ALA A 66 6.75 11.88 2.44
CA ALA A 66 7.04 12.80 3.54
C ALA A 66 7.21 12.07 4.87
N ALA A 67 6.52 10.95 5.07
CA ALA A 67 6.68 10.11 6.27
C ALA A 67 7.83 9.12 6.10
N VAL A 68 7.98 8.51 4.93
CA VAL A 68 8.94 7.43 4.68
C VAL A 68 10.39 7.92 4.65
N HIS A 69 10.68 8.97 3.89
CA HIS A 69 12.06 9.39 3.66
C HIS A 69 12.83 9.75 4.95
N PRO A 70 12.27 10.54 5.88
CA PRO A 70 12.99 10.84 7.13
C PRO A 70 13.23 9.59 7.99
N VAL A 71 12.28 8.66 8.02
CA VAL A 71 12.42 7.44 8.81
C VAL A 71 13.52 6.54 8.24
N LEU A 72 13.55 6.36 6.92
CA LEU A 72 14.59 5.58 6.27
C LEU A 72 15.96 6.21 6.49
N GLU A 73 16.07 7.51 6.40
CA GLU A 73 17.32 8.24 6.66
C GLU A 73 17.80 8.02 8.08
N GLU A 74 16.92 8.17 9.08
CA GLU A 74 17.24 7.95 10.49
C GLU A 74 17.65 6.49 10.75
N ALA A 75 17.07 5.54 10.06
CA ALA A 75 17.39 4.12 10.19
C ALA A 75 18.63 3.70 9.41
N GLY A 76 19.22 4.60 8.63
CA GLY A 76 20.38 4.28 7.80
C GLY A 76 20.07 3.42 6.59
N VAL A 77 18.81 3.35 6.19
CA VAL A 77 18.37 2.59 5.01
C VAL A 77 18.42 3.50 3.80
N ARG A 78 19.28 3.17 2.84
CA ARG A 78 19.47 3.96 1.63
C ARG A 78 19.36 3.07 0.41
N PRO A 79 18.15 2.73 -0.05
CA PRO A 79 18.00 1.96 -1.27
C PRO A 79 18.54 2.77 -2.46
N ALA A 80 19.21 2.09 -3.39
CA ALA A 80 19.75 2.73 -4.58
C ALA A 80 18.65 3.32 -5.46
N ALA A 81 17.45 2.75 -5.38
CA ALA A 81 16.27 3.20 -6.11
C ALA A 81 15.03 2.75 -5.34
N GLU A 82 13.89 3.38 -5.63
CA GLU A 82 12.62 2.90 -5.10
C GLU A 82 12.38 1.48 -5.59
N PRO A 83 12.01 0.53 -4.70
CA PRO A 83 11.73 -0.83 -5.13
C PRO A 83 10.63 -0.87 -6.20
N PRO A 84 10.76 -1.73 -7.20
CA PRO A 84 9.78 -1.78 -8.28
C PRO A 84 8.43 -2.30 -7.80
N ARG A 85 7.37 -1.73 -8.34
CA ARG A 85 6.02 -2.23 -8.15
C ARG A 85 5.68 -3.23 -9.25
N GLU A 86 5.14 -4.38 -8.84
CA GLU A 86 4.56 -5.31 -9.79
C GLU A 86 3.07 -5.01 -9.88
N VAL A 87 2.64 -4.43 -11.00
CA VAL A 87 1.23 -4.11 -11.21
C VAL A 87 0.46 -5.39 -11.46
N VAL A 88 -0.64 -5.58 -10.74
CA VAL A 88 -1.49 -6.77 -10.84
C VAL A 88 -2.94 -6.36 -11.02
N GLU A 89 -3.77 -7.31 -11.41
CA GLU A 89 -5.20 -7.10 -11.62
C GLU A 89 -5.99 -7.83 -10.54
N VAL A 90 -6.93 -7.12 -9.90
CA VAL A 90 -7.83 -7.73 -8.92
C VAL A 90 -8.96 -8.42 -9.67
N VAL A 91 -9.04 -9.73 -9.51
CA VAL A 91 -10.07 -10.55 -10.18
C VAL A 91 -11.26 -10.79 -9.27
N ASP A 92 -11.03 -10.95 -7.96
CA ASP A 92 -12.10 -11.26 -7.01
C ASP A 92 -11.67 -10.84 -5.59
N VAL A 93 -12.64 -10.45 -4.77
CA VAL A 93 -12.44 -10.12 -3.36
C VAL A 93 -13.47 -10.88 -2.53
N ARG A 94 -13.00 -11.67 -1.57
CA ARG A 94 -13.85 -12.44 -0.65
C ARG A 94 -13.30 -12.33 0.77
N GLY A 95 -14.15 -12.62 1.73
CA GLY A 95 -13.79 -12.72 3.13
C GLY A 95 -14.34 -11.56 3.97
N ALA A 96 -13.99 -11.54 5.25
CA ALA A 96 -14.51 -10.56 6.19
C ALA A 96 -14.11 -9.12 5.84
N TRP A 97 -12.95 -8.93 5.24
CA TRP A 97 -12.49 -7.61 4.81
C TRP A 97 -13.33 -7.04 3.66
N ALA A 98 -13.93 -7.91 2.85
CA ALA A 98 -14.81 -7.47 1.77
C ALA A 98 -16.11 -6.83 2.28
N ALA A 99 -16.46 -7.02 3.55
CA ALA A 99 -17.61 -6.39 4.17
C ALA A 99 -17.36 -4.96 4.65
N GLY A 100 -16.08 -4.52 4.68
CA GLY A 100 -15.71 -3.14 5.04
C GLY A 100 -15.79 -2.18 3.86
N ALA A 101 -15.34 -0.95 4.07
CA ALA A 101 -15.38 0.09 3.03
C ALA A 101 -14.64 -0.31 1.76
N VAL A 102 -13.48 -0.98 1.90
CA VAL A 102 -12.68 -1.48 0.77
C VAL A 102 -13.47 -2.52 -0.02
N GLY A 103 -14.02 -3.50 0.68
CA GLY A 103 -14.79 -4.56 0.05
C GLY A 103 -16.02 -4.04 -0.68
N LEU A 104 -16.73 -3.06 -0.10
CA LEU A 104 -17.90 -2.44 -0.73
C LEU A 104 -17.52 -1.73 -2.04
N ALA A 105 -16.41 -1.02 -2.06
CA ALA A 105 -15.96 -0.33 -3.27
C ALA A 105 -15.59 -1.32 -4.38
N LEU A 106 -14.85 -2.37 -4.04
CA LEU A 106 -14.47 -3.40 -5.01
C LEU A 106 -15.68 -4.22 -5.48
N ALA A 107 -16.57 -4.59 -4.56
CA ALA A 107 -17.78 -5.33 -4.89
C ALA A 107 -18.67 -4.53 -5.85
N ALA A 108 -18.85 -3.25 -5.63
CA ALA A 108 -19.62 -2.39 -6.53
C ALA A 108 -19.00 -2.34 -7.94
N THR A 109 -17.66 -2.30 -8.03
CA THR A 109 -16.97 -2.34 -9.31
C THR A 109 -17.17 -3.66 -10.02
N LEU A 110 -17.08 -4.78 -9.30
CA LEU A 110 -17.26 -6.12 -9.87
C LEU A 110 -18.71 -6.37 -10.28
N GLU A 111 -19.68 -5.92 -9.49
CA GLU A 111 -21.11 -6.08 -9.78
C GLU A 111 -21.55 -5.28 -11.01
N SER A 112 -20.90 -4.16 -11.29
CA SER A 112 -21.21 -3.38 -12.49
C SER A 112 -20.64 -3.98 -13.77
N SER A 113 -19.82 -5.01 -13.66
CA SER A 113 -19.29 -5.74 -14.81
C SER A 113 -20.32 -6.76 -15.32
N PRO A 114 -20.63 -6.78 -16.60
CA PRO A 114 -21.59 -7.75 -17.15
C PRO A 114 -21.06 -9.19 -17.10
#